data_db03cc1c282e44c97febad82280a22d7
#
_entry.id   db03cc1c282e44c97febad82280a22d7
#
_cell.length_a   1.000
_cell.length_b   1.000
_cell.length_c   1.000
_cell.angle_alpha   90.00
_cell.angle_beta   90.00
_cell.angle_gamma   90.00
#
_symmetry.space_group_name_H-M   'P 1'
#
loop_
_entity.id
_entity.type
_entity.pdbx_description
1 polymer ?
#
loop_
_entity_poly.entity_id
_entity_poly.type
_entity_poly.pdbx_seq_one_letter_code
_entity_poly.pdbx_strand_id
1 'polypeptide(L)'
;MYKRQIPLLIGSAFIIVLLYGVQSWVPTFLHRIHGWEHTRIGDQYGLVALFAGSLGVVSGPVIEKYLTKLNVNAATIVVCIVTAIALTIIGPITFLSLSSSTVLIGIFITSFFITLPLALFATSLQNITPNQYRGVVSGLYVFTVNITGYGLGPMVVAFFTDKVFKNEMAIDLSMATIFLICGPISFLIFYFGRKPFAKALVMKSS
;
A
#
# COMPACT_ATOMS: atom_id res chain seq x y z
N MET A 1 24.74 -2.44 -7.89
CA MET A 1 23.64 -1.61 -8.37
C MET A 1 22.29 -2.11 -7.90
N TYR A 2 21.93 -3.35 -8.14
CA TYR A 2 20.64 -3.97 -7.78
C TYR A 2 20.30 -3.95 -6.28
N LYS A 3 21.28 -4.10 -5.39
CA LYS A 3 21.06 -4.16 -3.92
C LYS A 3 20.32 -2.95 -3.33
N ARG A 4 20.31 -1.81 -4.02
CA ARG A 4 19.69 -0.56 -3.55
C ARG A 4 18.23 -0.41 -3.99
N GLN A 5 17.84 -1.12 -5.05
CA GLN A 5 16.47 -1.14 -5.61
C GLN A 5 15.59 -2.19 -4.93
N ILE A 6 16.20 -3.28 -4.44
CA ILE A 6 15.51 -4.42 -3.82
C ILE A 6 14.58 -4.01 -2.68
N PRO A 7 14.99 -3.20 -1.68
CA PRO A 7 14.10 -2.82 -0.59
C PRO A 7 12.87 -2.05 -1.07
N LEU A 8 13.03 -1.20 -2.09
CA LEU A 8 11.91 -0.45 -2.66
C LEU A 8 10.95 -1.37 -3.42
N LEU A 9 11.46 -2.31 -4.22
CA LEU A 9 10.64 -3.28 -4.95
C LEU A 9 9.90 -4.23 -4.01
N ILE A 10 10.60 -4.84 -3.05
CA ILE A 10 9.97 -5.81 -2.14
C ILE A 10 9.02 -5.09 -1.18
N GLY A 11 9.42 -3.95 -0.60
CA GLY A 11 8.56 -3.18 0.29
C GLY A 11 7.29 -2.68 -0.41
N SER A 12 7.41 -2.22 -1.68
CA SER A 12 6.25 -1.83 -2.46
C SER A 12 5.33 -3.01 -2.76
N ALA A 13 5.86 -4.21 -2.99
CA ALA A 13 5.07 -5.40 -3.26
C ALA A 13 4.05 -5.69 -2.15
N PHE A 14 4.44 -5.59 -0.88
CA PHE A 14 3.53 -5.78 0.27
C PHE A 14 2.44 -4.70 0.34
N ILE A 15 2.77 -3.43 0.06
CA ILE A 15 1.77 -2.35 -0.01
C ILE A 15 0.79 -2.60 -1.17
N ILE A 16 1.29 -3.09 -2.30
CA ILE A 16 0.49 -3.41 -3.49
C ILE A 16 -0.44 -4.60 -3.21
N VAL A 17 0.00 -5.62 -2.47
CA VAL A 17 -0.87 -6.72 -2.00
C VAL A 17 -2.04 -6.16 -1.19
N LEU A 18 -1.78 -5.23 -0.26
CA LEU A 18 -2.84 -4.56 0.52
C LEU A 18 -3.80 -3.78 -0.39
N LEU A 19 -3.27 -3.02 -1.36
CA LEU A 19 -4.08 -2.24 -2.29
C LEU A 19 -5.11 -3.10 -3.01
N TYR A 20 -4.66 -4.14 -3.70
CA TYR A 20 -5.54 -4.98 -4.51
C TYR A 20 -6.37 -5.95 -3.67
N GLY A 21 -5.86 -6.40 -2.53
CA GLY A 21 -6.64 -7.14 -1.54
C GLY A 21 -7.83 -6.34 -1.05
N VAL A 22 -7.60 -5.09 -0.61
CA VAL A 22 -8.67 -4.18 -0.16
C VAL A 22 -9.66 -3.90 -1.28
N GLN A 23 -9.19 -3.49 -2.47
CA GLN A 23 -10.08 -3.17 -3.59
C GLN A 23 -11.00 -4.32 -3.97
N SER A 24 -10.49 -5.55 -3.95
CA SER A 24 -11.26 -6.74 -4.34
C SER A 24 -12.26 -7.18 -3.28
N TRP A 25 -11.94 -7.04 -2.00
CA TRP A 25 -12.72 -7.64 -0.93
C TRP A 25 -13.56 -6.66 -0.11
N VAL A 26 -13.31 -5.34 -0.18
CA VAL A 26 -14.14 -4.35 0.52
C VAL A 26 -15.62 -4.43 0.13
N PRO A 27 -16.02 -4.58 -1.15
CA PRO A 27 -17.43 -4.75 -1.48
C PRO A 27 -18.07 -5.96 -0.79
N THR A 28 -17.39 -7.11 -0.81
CA THR A 28 -17.84 -8.33 -0.16
C THR A 28 -17.87 -8.19 1.36
N PHE A 29 -16.89 -7.53 1.96
CA PHE A 29 -16.85 -7.23 3.38
C PHE A 29 -18.03 -6.36 3.82
N LEU A 30 -18.31 -5.27 3.10
CA LEU A 30 -19.45 -4.38 3.41
C LEU A 30 -20.79 -5.12 3.25
N HIS A 31 -20.91 -5.99 2.26
CA HIS A 31 -22.10 -6.79 2.06
C HIS A 31 -22.29 -7.84 3.17
N ARG A 32 -21.26 -8.66 3.44
CA ARG A 32 -21.35 -9.79 4.38
C ARG A 32 -21.43 -9.35 5.84
N ILE A 33 -20.60 -8.40 6.24
CA ILE A 33 -20.46 -8.01 7.67
C ILE A 33 -21.41 -6.88 8.03
N HIS A 34 -21.61 -5.91 7.14
CA HIS A 34 -22.45 -4.74 7.42
C HIS A 34 -23.83 -4.78 6.76
N GLY A 35 -24.14 -5.84 5.97
CA GLY A 35 -25.46 -6.02 5.35
C GLY A 35 -25.80 -4.96 4.30
N TRP A 36 -24.80 -4.33 3.66
CA TRP A 36 -25.04 -3.28 2.68
C TRP A 36 -25.51 -3.85 1.35
N GLU A 37 -26.47 -3.17 0.73
CA GLU A 37 -26.88 -3.46 -0.64
C GLU A 37 -25.81 -3.06 -1.64
N HIS A 38 -25.71 -3.78 -2.76
CA HIS A 38 -24.70 -3.53 -3.79
C HIS A 38 -24.75 -2.11 -4.37
N THR A 39 -25.96 -1.54 -4.51
CA THR A 39 -26.15 -0.15 -4.95
C THR A 39 -25.46 0.83 -3.99
N ARG A 40 -25.72 0.68 -2.69
CA ARG A 40 -25.11 1.51 -1.65
C ARG A 40 -23.60 1.37 -1.61
N ILE A 41 -23.09 0.16 -1.82
CA ILE A 41 -21.64 -0.10 -1.88
C ILE A 41 -21.04 0.64 -3.08
N GLY A 42 -21.67 0.55 -4.26
CA GLY A 42 -21.22 1.28 -5.46
C GLY A 42 -21.13 2.78 -5.23
N ASP A 43 -22.18 3.36 -4.69
CA ASP A 43 -22.26 4.81 -4.46
C ASP A 43 -21.27 5.29 -3.38
N GLN A 44 -21.28 4.68 -2.20
CA GLN A 44 -20.49 5.18 -1.07
C GLN A 44 -19.03 4.74 -1.15
N TYR A 45 -18.76 3.46 -1.37
CA TYR A 45 -17.39 2.97 -1.47
C TYR A 45 -16.71 3.48 -2.76
N GLY A 46 -17.44 3.56 -3.88
CA GLY A 46 -16.91 4.12 -5.13
C GLY A 46 -16.42 5.55 -4.96
N LEU A 47 -17.21 6.42 -4.29
CA LEU A 47 -16.77 7.78 -3.96
C LEU A 47 -15.57 7.82 -3.01
N VAL A 48 -15.59 6.98 -1.97
CA VAL A 48 -14.47 6.87 -1.04
C VAL A 48 -13.19 6.47 -1.77
N ALA A 49 -13.24 5.44 -2.62
CA ALA A 49 -12.08 4.98 -3.37
C ALA A 49 -11.57 6.05 -4.35
N LEU A 50 -12.47 6.74 -5.04
CA LEU A 50 -12.13 7.82 -5.97
C LEU A 50 -11.41 8.97 -5.25
N PHE A 51 -12.01 9.54 -4.21
CA PHE A 51 -11.45 10.71 -3.53
C PHE A 51 -10.21 10.34 -2.69
N ALA A 52 -10.28 9.31 -1.86
CA ALA A 52 -9.15 8.91 -1.04
C ALA A 52 -7.96 8.45 -1.87
N GLY A 53 -8.21 7.65 -2.92
CA GLY A 53 -7.18 7.17 -3.83
C GLY A 53 -6.49 8.32 -4.57
N SER A 54 -7.26 9.23 -5.17
CA SER A 54 -6.72 10.40 -5.89
C SER A 54 -5.94 11.33 -4.96
N LEU A 55 -6.49 11.64 -3.79
CA LEU A 55 -5.81 12.48 -2.79
C LEU A 55 -4.50 11.85 -2.32
N GLY A 56 -4.49 10.55 -2.07
CA GLY A 56 -3.28 9.84 -1.65
C GLY A 56 -2.17 9.91 -2.71
N VAL A 57 -2.47 9.55 -3.96
CA VAL A 57 -1.48 9.57 -5.06
C VAL A 57 -0.91 10.96 -5.28
N VAL A 58 -1.74 12.02 -5.22
CA VAL A 58 -1.29 13.40 -5.41
C VAL A 58 -0.49 13.91 -4.20
N SER A 59 -0.92 13.55 -2.98
CA SER A 59 -0.27 14.01 -1.76
C SER A 59 1.13 13.43 -1.55
N GLY A 60 1.40 12.21 -2.02
CA GLY A 60 2.70 11.56 -1.85
C GLY A 60 3.88 12.41 -2.34
N PRO A 61 3.94 12.79 -3.64
CA PRO A 61 4.99 13.66 -4.17
C PRO A 61 5.07 15.03 -3.51
N VAL A 62 3.93 15.60 -3.09
CA VAL A 62 3.90 16.90 -2.39
C VAL A 62 4.58 16.79 -1.02
N ILE A 63 4.24 15.75 -0.24
CA ILE A 63 4.84 15.48 1.06
C ILE A 63 6.34 15.19 0.92
N GLU A 64 6.73 14.36 -0.06
CA GLU A 64 8.14 14.07 -0.35
C GLU A 64 8.94 15.36 -0.64
N LYS A 65 8.40 16.22 -1.51
CA LYS A 65 9.03 17.50 -1.85
C LYS A 65 9.18 18.41 -0.63
N TYR A 66 8.17 18.44 0.24
CA TYR A 66 8.22 19.21 1.48
C TYR A 66 9.28 18.66 2.44
N LEU A 67 9.34 17.35 2.66
CA LEU A 67 10.35 16.70 3.49
C LEU A 67 11.78 16.92 2.94
N THR A 68 11.94 16.90 1.62
CA THR A 68 13.23 17.17 0.97
C THR A 68 13.68 18.60 1.23
N LYS A 69 12.76 19.59 1.19
CA LYS A 69 13.07 20.98 1.56
C LYS A 69 13.52 21.14 3.03
N LEU A 70 13.02 20.29 3.91
CA LEU A 70 13.42 20.21 5.32
C LEU A 70 14.74 19.42 5.53
N ASN A 71 15.48 19.12 4.47
CA ASN A 71 16.72 18.34 4.50
C ASN A 71 16.56 16.91 5.07
N VAL A 72 15.35 16.31 4.95
CA VAL A 72 15.13 14.94 5.37
C VAL A 72 15.75 13.99 4.35
N ASN A 73 16.82 13.31 4.76
CA ASN A 73 17.49 12.31 3.93
C ASN A 73 16.56 11.14 3.58
N ALA A 74 16.51 10.77 2.29
CA ALA A 74 15.65 9.70 1.78
C ALA A 74 14.16 9.93 2.09
N ALA A 75 13.64 11.14 1.82
CA ALA A 75 12.27 11.55 2.07
C ALA A 75 11.23 10.52 1.57
N THR A 76 11.43 9.97 0.37
CA THR A 76 10.60 8.89 -0.18
C THR A 76 10.45 7.71 0.78
N ILE A 77 11.57 7.20 1.32
CA ILE A 77 11.53 6.05 2.24
C ILE A 77 10.86 6.43 3.56
N VAL A 78 11.00 7.68 4.01
CA VAL A 78 10.30 8.16 5.21
C VAL A 78 8.79 8.13 4.99
N VAL A 79 8.30 8.59 3.84
CA VAL A 79 6.88 8.49 3.48
C VAL A 79 6.42 7.03 3.47
N CYS A 80 7.20 6.12 2.87
CA CYS A 80 6.88 4.70 2.86
C CYS A 80 6.82 4.08 4.27
N ILE A 81 7.73 4.46 5.17
CA ILE A 81 7.75 4.02 6.57
C ILE A 81 6.49 4.50 7.30
N VAL A 82 6.16 5.79 7.17
CA VAL A 82 4.93 6.36 7.80
C VAL A 82 3.69 5.64 7.28
N THR A 83 3.62 5.41 5.96
CA THR A 83 2.53 4.63 5.35
C THR A 83 2.42 3.23 5.96
N ALA A 84 3.53 2.49 6.05
CA ALA A 84 3.52 1.13 6.57
C ALA A 84 3.06 1.08 8.05
N ILE A 85 3.51 2.04 8.88
CA ILE A 85 3.06 2.16 10.28
C ILE A 85 1.57 2.47 10.34
N ALA A 86 1.11 3.48 9.57
CA ALA A 86 -0.29 3.87 9.53
C ALA A 86 -1.19 2.70 9.13
N LEU A 87 -0.83 1.95 8.08
CA LEU A 87 -1.59 0.80 7.62
C LEU A 87 -1.61 -0.35 8.64
N THR A 88 -0.52 -0.57 9.37
CA THR A 88 -0.46 -1.59 10.42
C THR A 88 -1.46 -1.31 11.55
N ILE A 89 -1.69 -0.03 11.86
CA ILE A 89 -2.57 0.38 12.96
C ILE A 89 -4.01 0.56 12.46
N ILE A 90 -4.19 1.35 11.39
CA ILE A 90 -5.51 1.77 10.91
C ILE A 90 -6.26 0.63 10.24
N GLY A 91 -5.55 -0.24 9.49
CA GLY A 91 -6.18 -1.36 8.79
C GLY A 91 -6.99 -2.27 9.72
N PRO A 92 -6.38 -2.87 10.75
CA PRO A 92 -7.10 -3.72 11.70
C PRO A 92 -8.25 -2.99 12.40
N ILE A 93 -8.05 -1.75 12.84
CA ILE A 93 -9.10 -0.94 13.49
C ILE A 93 -10.30 -0.75 12.54
N THR A 94 -10.02 -0.51 11.26
CA THR A 94 -11.05 -0.32 10.24
C THR A 94 -11.90 -1.58 10.05
N PHE A 95 -11.24 -2.71 9.79
CA PHE A 95 -11.94 -3.93 9.40
C PHE A 95 -12.55 -4.71 10.58
N LEU A 96 -12.09 -4.48 11.81
CA LEU A 96 -12.67 -5.05 13.02
C LEU A 96 -13.76 -4.14 13.64
N SER A 97 -14.05 -2.99 13.06
CA SER A 97 -15.08 -2.08 13.57
C SER A 97 -16.48 -2.57 13.24
N LEU A 98 -17.38 -2.54 14.23
CA LEU A 98 -18.79 -2.89 14.07
C LEU A 98 -19.64 -1.74 13.53
N SER A 99 -19.15 -0.51 13.62
CA SER A 99 -19.90 0.68 13.19
C SER A 99 -19.66 0.97 11.70
N SER A 100 -20.72 0.97 10.91
CA SER A 100 -20.66 1.27 9.47
C SER A 100 -20.05 2.63 9.15
N SER A 101 -20.30 3.65 9.97
CA SER A 101 -19.72 5.00 9.78
C SER A 101 -18.20 4.99 10.05
N THR A 102 -17.78 4.32 11.12
CA THR A 102 -16.36 4.17 11.45
C THR A 102 -15.62 3.41 10.36
N VAL A 103 -16.24 2.37 9.82
CA VAL A 103 -15.69 1.58 8.69
C VAL A 103 -15.47 2.44 7.46
N LEU A 104 -16.44 3.26 7.05
CA LEU A 104 -16.27 4.14 5.88
C LEU A 104 -15.12 5.13 6.05
N ILE A 105 -15.06 5.79 7.22
CA ILE A 105 -13.96 6.70 7.53
C ILE A 105 -12.63 5.93 7.54
N GLY A 106 -12.61 4.76 8.14
CA GLY A 106 -11.44 3.89 8.16
C GLY A 106 -10.99 3.46 6.76
N ILE A 107 -11.93 3.07 5.89
CA ILE A 107 -11.63 2.73 4.48
C ILE A 107 -11.08 3.95 3.74
N PHE A 108 -11.62 5.15 3.98
CA PHE A 108 -11.10 6.39 3.40
C PHE A 108 -9.64 6.61 3.80
N ILE A 109 -9.34 6.58 5.10
CA ILE A 109 -7.98 6.80 5.62
C ILE A 109 -7.03 5.69 5.14
N THR A 110 -7.47 4.45 5.18
CA THR A 110 -6.69 3.29 4.70
C THR A 110 -6.37 3.41 3.21
N SER A 111 -7.36 3.74 2.37
CA SER A 111 -7.18 3.93 0.93
C SER A 111 -6.25 5.09 0.63
N PHE A 112 -6.34 6.20 1.37
CA PHE A 112 -5.42 7.32 1.26
C PHE A 112 -3.97 6.89 1.53
N PHE A 113 -3.71 6.20 2.65
CA PHE A 113 -2.37 5.76 2.99
C PHE A 113 -1.83 4.69 2.05
N ILE A 114 -2.64 3.75 1.58
CA ILE A 114 -2.21 2.73 0.61
C ILE A 114 -1.74 3.38 -0.70
N THR A 115 -2.46 4.39 -1.19
CA THR A 115 -2.17 5.03 -2.47
C THR A 115 -1.09 6.10 -2.41
N LEU A 116 -0.83 6.65 -1.23
CA LEU A 116 0.14 7.73 -0.99
C LEU A 116 1.55 7.45 -1.55
N PRO A 117 2.17 6.27 -1.38
CA PRO A 117 3.51 5.99 -1.90
C PRO A 117 3.54 5.50 -3.36
N LEU A 118 2.39 5.26 -4.03
CA LEU A 118 2.37 4.61 -5.35
C LEU A 118 3.17 5.38 -6.42
N ALA A 119 2.95 6.70 -6.52
CA ALA A 119 3.70 7.52 -7.45
C ALA A 119 5.19 7.57 -7.11
N LEU A 120 5.52 7.52 -5.81
CA LEU A 120 6.89 7.57 -5.31
C LEU A 120 7.68 6.28 -5.62
N PHE A 121 7.03 5.12 -5.63
CA PHE A 121 7.69 3.86 -5.97
C PHE A 121 8.26 3.89 -7.38
N ALA A 122 7.45 4.26 -8.37
CA ALA A 122 7.86 4.32 -9.77
C ALA A 122 8.95 5.38 -10.01
N THR A 123 8.73 6.60 -9.52
CA THR A 123 9.69 7.72 -9.71
C THR A 123 11.01 7.47 -9.01
N SER A 124 10.99 6.92 -7.79
CA SER A 124 12.21 6.64 -7.04
C SER A 124 13.04 5.52 -7.65
N LEU A 125 12.40 4.46 -8.17
CA LEU A 125 13.11 3.42 -8.91
C LEU A 125 13.81 3.98 -10.15
N GLN A 126 13.14 4.85 -10.91
CA GLN A 126 13.73 5.51 -12.07
C GLN A 126 14.85 6.47 -11.67
N ASN A 127 14.69 7.19 -10.54
CA ASN A 127 15.67 8.15 -10.07
C ASN A 127 17.01 7.51 -9.66
N ILE A 128 17.00 6.31 -9.09
CA ILE A 128 18.24 5.61 -8.69
C ILE A 128 18.81 4.70 -9.80
N THR A 129 18.15 4.68 -10.98
CA THR A 129 18.54 3.85 -12.11
C THR A 129 19.20 4.69 -13.21
N PRO A 130 20.35 4.26 -13.79
CA PRO A 130 20.94 4.88 -14.96
C PRO A 130 19.97 4.88 -16.15
N ASN A 131 20.08 5.91 -17.01
CA ASN A 131 19.15 6.13 -18.12
C ASN A 131 18.94 4.89 -19.01
N GLN A 132 20.04 4.18 -19.32
CA GLN A 132 20.03 2.99 -20.18
C GLN A 132 19.23 1.79 -19.62
N TYR A 133 19.01 1.74 -18.30
CA TYR A 133 18.29 0.64 -17.64
C TYR A 133 16.91 1.03 -17.12
N ARG A 134 16.47 2.28 -17.29
CA ARG A 134 15.18 2.75 -16.77
C ARG A 134 13.99 1.96 -17.31
N GLY A 135 14.00 1.63 -18.60
CA GLY A 135 12.94 0.83 -19.21
C GLY A 135 12.83 -0.57 -18.60
N VAL A 136 13.98 -1.24 -18.41
CA VAL A 136 14.03 -2.59 -17.80
C VAL A 136 13.51 -2.57 -16.36
N VAL A 137 13.95 -1.58 -15.56
CA VAL A 137 13.52 -1.46 -14.16
C VAL A 137 12.05 -1.09 -14.05
N SER A 138 11.54 -0.24 -14.95
CA SER A 138 10.10 0.06 -15.01
C SER A 138 9.27 -1.17 -15.39
N GLY A 139 9.74 -1.95 -16.37
CA GLY A 139 9.11 -3.23 -16.74
C GLY A 139 9.09 -4.23 -15.57
N LEU A 140 10.20 -4.35 -14.84
CA LEU A 140 10.28 -5.20 -13.65
C LEU A 140 9.32 -4.72 -12.54
N TYR A 141 9.21 -3.41 -12.34
CA TYR A 141 8.25 -2.85 -11.38
C TYR A 141 6.81 -3.17 -11.77
N VAL A 142 6.42 -2.93 -13.03
CA VAL A 142 5.07 -3.25 -13.54
C VAL A 142 4.79 -4.75 -13.42
N PHE A 143 5.75 -5.61 -13.75
CA PHE A 143 5.64 -7.05 -13.56
C PHE A 143 5.40 -7.42 -12.09
N THR A 144 6.16 -6.82 -11.17
CA THR A 144 5.99 -7.00 -9.72
C THR A 144 4.58 -6.58 -9.28
N VAL A 145 4.12 -5.39 -9.71
CA VAL A 145 2.77 -4.89 -9.40
C VAL A 145 1.68 -5.86 -9.86
N ASN A 146 1.80 -6.39 -11.07
CA ASN A 146 0.79 -7.31 -11.61
C ASN A 146 0.76 -8.64 -10.85
N ILE A 147 1.90 -9.26 -10.60
CA ILE A 147 1.95 -10.54 -9.88
C ILE A 147 1.51 -10.37 -8.42
N THR A 148 2.10 -9.43 -7.71
CA THR A 148 1.80 -9.25 -6.27
C THR A 148 0.44 -8.59 -6.05
N GLY A 149 0.04 -7.66 -6.90
CA GLY A 149 -1.22 -6.97 -6.82
C GLY A 149 -2.40 -7.84 -7.25
N TYR A 150 -2.57 -7.99 -8.56
CA TYR A 150 -3.72 -8.72 -9.12
C TYR A 150 -3.66 -10.23 -8.82
N GLY A 151 -2.47 -10.82 -8.76
CA GLY A 151 -2.31 -12.24 -8.46
C GLY A 151 -2.47 -12.53 -6.97
N LEU A 152 -1.56 -12.01 -6.14
CA LEU A 152 -1.51 -12.38 -4.72
C LEU A 152 -2.49 -11.59 -3.84
N GLY A 153 -2.80 -10.32 -4.15
CA GLY A 153 -3.65 -9.48 -3.30
C GLY A 153 -4.97 -10.13 -2.92
N PRO A 154 -5.86 -10.42 -3.88
CA PRO A 154 -7.13 -11.09 -3.58
C PRO A 154 -6.96 -12.50 -3.04
N MET A 155 -5.95 -13.24 -3.53
CA MET A 155 -5.69 -14.64 -3.15
C MET A 155 -5.31 -14.78 -1.68
N VAL A 156 -4.50 -13.85 -1.14
CA VAL A 156 -4.08 -13.92 0.26
C VAL A 156 -5.26 -13.71 1.20
N VAL A 157 -6.16 -12.78 0.90
CA VAL A 157 -7.39 -12.59 1.70
C VAL A 157 -8.26 -13.84 1.65
N ALA A 158 -8.50 -14.40 0.45
CA ALA A 158 -9.25 -15.64 0.29
C ALA A 158 -8.61 -16.80 1.07
N PHE A 159 -7.29 -16.94 1.01
CA PHE A 159 -6.56 -17.98 1.74
C PHE A 159 -6.81 -17.91 3.24
N PHE A 160 -6.73 -16.73 3.85
CA PHE A 160 -7.04 -16.58 5.27
C PHE A 160 -8.50 -16.91 5.57
N THR A 161 -9.45 -16.42 4.76
CA THR A 161 -10.87 -16.67 4.97
C THR A 161 -11.21 -18.16 4.85
N ASP A 162 -10.73 -18.83 3.81
CA ASP A 162 -11.17 -20.19 3.46
C ASP A 162 -10.35 -21.28 4.15
N LYS A 163 -9.04 -21.07 4.34
CA LYS A 163 -8.13 -22.10 4.85
C LYS A 163 -7.74 -21.91 6.31
N VAL A 164 -7.55 -20.66 6.76
CA VAL A 164 -7.13 -20.37 8.13
C VAL A 164 -8.35 -20.25 9.04
N PHE A 165 -9.26 -19.35 8.74
CA PHE A 165 -10.46 -19.13 9.55
C PHE A 165 -11.61 -20.10 9.22
N LYS A 166 -11.62 -20.68 8.02
CA LYS A 166 -12.63 -21.64 7.53
C LYS A 166 -14.06 -21.14 7.73
N ASN A 167 -14.27 -19.85 7.59
CA ASN A 167 -15.55 -19.19 7.77
C ASN A 167 -15.65 -17.99 6.84
N GLU A 168 -16.62 -18.00 5.94
CA GLU A 168 -16.86 -16.92 4.99
C GLU A 168 -17.19 -15.58 5.67
N MET A 169 -17.76 -15.62 6.87
CA MET A 169 -18.07 -14.43 7.67
C MET A 169 -16.82 -13.84 8.36
N ALA A 170 -15.70 -14.56 8.42
CA ALA A 170 -14.45 -14.09 9.00
C ALA A 170 -13.59 -13.26 8.02
N ILE A 171 -14.21 -12.65 7.02
CA ILE A 171 -13.55 -11.78 6.04
C ILE A 171 -12.95 -10.53 6.71
N ASP A 172 -13.57 -10.00 7.74
CA ASP A 172 -13.09 -8.93 8.60
C ASP A 172 -11.75 -9.28 9.25
N LEU A 173 -11.68 -10.46 9.87
CA LEU A 173 -10.45 -11.00 10.47
C LEU A 173 -9.38 -11.23 9.41
N SER A 174 -9.75 -11.74 8.23
CA SER A 174 -8.80 -11.96 7.13
C SER A 174 -8.19 -10.67 6.65
N MET A 175 -9.02 -9.64 6.44
CA MET A 175 -8.56 -8.31 6.02
C MET A 175 -7.68 -7.67 7.11
N ALA A 176 -8.08 -7.74 8.39
CA ALA A 176 -7.24 -7.23 9.48
C ALA A 176 -5.89 -7.95 9.55
N THR A 177 -5.88 -9.27 9.37
CA THR A 177 -4.67 -10.09 9.43
C THR A 177 -3.66 -9.71 8.34
N ILE A 178 -4.10 -9.47 7.10
CA ILE A 178 -3.16 -9.07 6.04
C ILE A 178 -2.50 -7.72 6.34
N PHE A 179 -3.19 -6.77 6.99
CA PHE A 179 -2.58 -5.52 7.43
C PHE A 179 -1.55 -5.73 8.53
N LEU A 180 -1.85 -6.62 9.50
CA LEU A 180 -0.92 -6.98 10.59
C LEU A 180 0.32 -7.76 10.09
N ILE A 181 0.26 -8.38 8.93
CA ILE A 181 1.41 -9.08 8.33
C ILE A 181 2.15 -8.16 7.38
N CYS A 182 1.47 -7.62 6.36
CA CYS A 182 2.11 -6.85 5.29
C CYS A 182 2.65 -5.49 5.77
N GLY A 183 1.95 -4.83 6.70
CA GLY A 183 2.36 -3.55 7.26
C GLY A 183 3.72 -3.62 7.97
N PRO A 184 3.90 -4.45 9.02
CA PRO A 184 5.18 -4.60 9.71
C PRO A 184 6.31 -5.09 8.80
N ILE A 185 6.02 -6.01 7.88
CA ILE A 185 7.03 -6.49 6.92
C ILE A 185 7.49 -5.34 6.02
N SER A 186 6.57 -4.56 5.47
CA SER A 186 6.91 -3.36 4.68
C SER A 186 7.71 -2.35 5.49
N PHE A 187 7.30 -2.09 6.73
CA PHE A 187 8.01 -1.21 7.65
C PHE A 187 9.46 -1.65 7.83
N LEU A 188 9.70 -2.92 8.17
CA LEU A 188 11.05 -3.46 8.38
C LEU A 188 11.91 -3.33 7.11
N ILE A 189 11.36 -3.68 5.95
CA ILE A 189 12.06 -3.60 4.67
C ILE A 189 12.46 -2.15 4.37
N PHE A 190 11.56 -1.18 4.52
CA PHE A 190 11.86 0.23 4.30
C PHE A 190 12.82 0.79 5.34
N TYR A 191 12.67 0.41 6.61
CA TYR A 191 13.55 0.85 7.69
C TYR A 191 15.00 0.42 7.45
N PHE A 192 15.25 -0.85 7.15
CA PHE A 192 16.59 -1.34 6.82
C PHE A 192 17.07 -0.85 5.45
N GLY A 193 16.16 -0.63 4.50
CA GLY A 193 16.45 -0.10 3.16
C GLY A 193 16.81 1.40 3.14
N ARG A 194 16.54 2.16 4.21
CA ARG A 194 16.75 3.62 4.25
C ARG A 194 18.18 4.02 4.01
N LYS A 195 19.15 3.40 4.69
CA LYS A 195 20.58 3.74 4.57
C LYS A 195 21.15 3.46 3.17
N PRO A 196 20.94 2.27 2.56
CA PRO A 196 21.36 2.00 1.19
C PRO A 196 20.75 2.94 0.16
N PHE A 197 19.47 3.30 0.32
CA PHE A 197 18.78 4.22 -0.57
C PHE A 197 19.34 5.65 -0.51
N ALA A 198 19.54 6.19 0.69
CA ALA A 198 20.13 7.51 0.88
C ALA A 198 21.50 7.63 0.21
N LYS A 199 22.36 6.61 0.37
CA LYS A 199 23.67 6.55 -0.31
C LYS A 199 23.54 6.54 -1.84
N ALA A 200 22.47 5.93 -2.39
CA ALA A 200 22.25 5.88 -3.82
C ALA A 200 21.90 7.25 -4.41
N LEU A 201 21.16 8.08 -3.68
CA LEU A 201 20.79 9.43 -4.10
C LEU A 201 22.02 10.35 -4.16
N VAL A 202 22.89 10.32 -3.12
CA VAL A 202 24.10 11.15 -3.05
C VAL A 202 25.07 10.83 -4.19
N MET A 203 25.29 9.55 -4.52
CA MET A 203 26.19 9.14 -5.61
C MET A 203 25.72 9.55 -7.01
N LYS A 204 24.50 9.98 -7.16
CA LYS A 204 23.97 10.43 -8.45
C LYS A 204 24.04 11.94 -8.59
N SER A 205 24.10 12.69 -7.50
CA SER A 205 24.22 14.13 -7.48
C SER A 205 25.69 14.64 -7.59
N SER A 206 26.64 13.74 -7.38
CA SER A 206 28.08 13.93 -7.67
C SER A 206 28.42 13.45 -9.09
#